data_9b63aace0d0fccf8f86cc8076cdad714
#
_entry.id   9b63aace0d0fccf8f86cc8076cdad714
#
_cell.length_a   1.000
_cell.length_b   1.000
_cell.length_c   1.000
_cell.angle_alpha   90.00
_cell.angle_beta   90.00
_cell.angle_gamma   90.00
#
_symmetry.space_group_name_H-M   'P 1'
#
loop_
_entity.id
_entity.type
_entity.pdbx_description
1 polymer ?
#
loop_
_entity_poly.entity_id
_entity_poly.type
_entity_poly.pdbx_seq_one_letter_code
_entity_poly.pdbx_strand_id
1 'polypeptide(L)'
;MKQVLITGASSGIGKQLACDYAGNNWNVIACGQNQARLNELENHHSSIQSLQFDVTDIESTKTALSQLTELPDLIILNAGTCEYINEGVIDTALFKRVFNVNVFGILHCIEALQDRFTERTHVVIISSSASFIPLPRAEAYGASKAAISYISQTLALDLQHKNIKVTLVNPGFVKTPLTDKNDFAMPMLVTPEFASQKIRHGIEVGKKEIHFPIVFTLFLKTIALLPFTLRMAVIKRITGK
;
A
#
# COMPACT_ATOMS: atom_id res chain seq x y z
N MET A 1 15.39 -1.63 20.21
CA MET A 1 14.68 -2.66 19.38
C MET A 1 14.20 -1.95 18.14
N LYS A 2 14.21 -2.60 16.95
CA LYS A 2 13.71 -1.95 15.73
C LYS A 2 12.21 -1.73 15.82
N GLN A 3 11.73 -0.62 15.27
CA GLN A 3 10.30 -0.26 15.30
C GLN A 3 9.74 -0.09 13.90
N VAL A 4 8.51 -0.57 13.69
CA VAL A 4 7.78 -0.39 12.43
C VAL A 4 6.39 0.18 12.67
N LEU A 5 6.00 1.17 11.87
CA LEU A 5 4.64 1.69 11.80
C LEU A 5 3.95 1.15 10.56
N ILE A 6 2.74 0.64 10.68
CA ILE A 6 1.97 0.05 9.58
C ILE A 6 0.57 0.62 9.55
N THR A 7 0.21 1.37 8.49
CA THR A 7 -1.16 1.83 8.30
C THR A 7 -2.03 0.75 7.63
N GLY A 8 -3.34 0.72 7.95
CA GLY A 8 -4.23 -0.33 7.48
C GLY A 8 -3.90 -1.70 8.07
N ALA A 9 -3.37 -1.74 9.30
CA ALA A 9 -2.96 -2.97 9.99
C ALA A 9 -4.14 -3.82 10.50
N SER A 10 -5.36 -3.34 10.43
CA SER A 10 -6.55 -4.05 10.94
C SER A 10 -7.02 -5.23 10.07
N SER A 11 -6.46 -5.43 8.86
CA SER A 11 -6.82 -6.52 7.96
C SER A 11 -5.78 -6.78 6.85
N GLY A 12 -5.95 -7.89 6.12
CA GLY A 12 -5.23 -8.20 4.89
C GLY A 12 -3.70 -8.17 5.04
N ILE A 13 -3.04 -7.53 4.08
CA ILE A 13 -1.57 -7.45 4.03
C ILE A 13 -1.01 -6.74 5.27
N GLY A 14 -1.65 -5.63 5.70
CA GLY A 14 -1.19 -4.86 6.85
C GLY A 14 -1.24 -5.65 8.15
N LYS A 15 -2.32 -6.44 8.38
CA LYS A 15 -2.44 -7.35 9.52
C LYS A 15 -1.34 -8.41 9.52
N GLN A 16 -1.12 -9.04 8.37
CA GLN A 16 -0.09 -10.07 8.24
C GLN A 16 1.31 -9.52 8.46
N LEU A 17 1.61 -8.33 7.91
CA LEU A 17 2.88 -7.65 8.16
C LEU A 17 3.09 -7.36 9.65
N ALA A 18 2.05 -6.86 10.33
CA ALA A 18 2.12 -6.57 11.76
C ALA A 18 2.45 -7.83 12.59
N CYS A 19 1.75 -8.93 12.33
CA CYS A 19 2.02 -10.22 12.99
C CYS A 19 3.45 -10.72 12.70
N ASP A 20 3.88 -10.67 11.45
CA ASP A 20 5.19 -11.18 11.05
C ASP A 20 6.35 -10.33 11.59
N TYR A 21 6.21 -9.00 11.66
CA TYR A 21 7.22 -8.15 12.28
C TYR A 21 7.27 -8.37 13.78
N ALA A 22 6.13 -8.48 14.47
CA ALA A 22 6.06 -8.80 15.90
C ALA A 22 6.71 -10.15 16.21
N GLY A 23 6.42 -11.18 15.40
CA GLY A 23 7.04 -12.51 15.51
C GLY A 23 8.56 -12.53 15.23
N ASN A 24 9.11 -11.47 14.63
CA ASN A 24 10.55 -11.29 14.38
C ASN A 24 11.19 -10.24 15.33
N ASN A 25 10.63 -10.07 16.51
CA ASN A 25 11.15 -9.21 17.60
C ASN A 25 11.23 -7.70 17.23
N TRP A 26 10.30 -7.22 16.41
CA TRP A 26 10.11 -5.80 16.19
C TRP A 26 9.01 -5.25 17.09
N ASN A 27 9.14 -4.01 17.53
CA ASN A 27 8.02 -3.25 18.06
C ASN A 27 7.17 -2.76 16.89
N VAL A 28 5.87 -3.02 16.95
CA VAL A 28 4.94 -2.70 15.86
C VAL A 28 3.92 -1.67 16.33
N ILE A 29 3.82 -0.57 15.61
CA ILE A 29 2.73 0.39 15.75
C ILE A 29 1.70 0.06 14.67
N ALA A 30 0.61 -0.61 15.07
CA ALA A 30 -0.46 -1.03 14.20
C ALA A 30 -1.52 0.07 14.09
N CYS A 31 -1.59 0.74 12.93
CA CYS A 31 -2.49 1.87 12.71
C CYS A 31 -3.72 1.49 11.87
N GLY A 32 -4.89 2.03 12.22
CA GLY A 32 -6.13 1.82 11.48
C GLY A 32 -7.35 2.48 12.12
N GLN A 33 -8.50 2.41 11.46
CA GLN A 33 -9.75 3.00 11.96
C GLN A 33 -10.51 2.09 12.94
N ASN A 34 -10.37 0.77 12.80
CA ASN A 34 -11.15 -0.21 13.55
C ASN A 34 -10.42 -0.63 14.83
N GLN A 35 -10.75 0.03 15.94
CA GLN A 35 -10.12 -0.22 17.24
C GLN A 35 -10.28 -1.67 17.71
N ALA A 36 -11.46 -2.29 17.52
CA ALA A 36 -11.68 -3.65 17.95
C ALA A 36 -10.70 -4.64 17.28
N ARG A 37 -10.48 -4.51 15.96
CA ARG A 37 -9.51 -5.34 15.24
C ARG A 37 -8.06 -5.03 15.60
N LEU A 38 -7.74 -3.79 15.94
CA LEU A 38 -6.42 -3.41 16.42
C LEU A 38 -6.16 -4.02 17.80
N ASN A 39 -7.15 -3.98 18.70
CA ASN A 39 -7.06 -4.61 20.03
C ASN A 39 -6.88 -6.12 19.92
N GLU A 40 -7.51 -6.80 18.95
CA GLU A 40 -7.26 -8.22 18.69
C GLU A 40 -5.78 -8.49 18.38
N LEU A 41 -5.15 -7.65 17.54
CA LEU A 41 -3.72 -7.78 17.22
C LEU A 41 -2.83 -7.59 18.46
N GLU A 42 -3.10 -6.55 19.24
CA GLU A 42 -2.37 -6.22 20.46
C GLU A 42 -2.48 -7.34 21.51
N ASN A 43 -3.67 -7.94 21.64
CA ASN A 43 -3.89 -9.08 22.55
C ASN A 43 -3.13 -10.36 22.13
N HIS A 44 -2.87 -10.53 20.84
CA HIS A 44 -2.14 -11.70 20.33
C HIS A 44 -0.61 -11.54 20.37
N HIS A 45 -0.11 -10.31 20.40
CA HIS A 45 1.34 -10.02 20.35
C HIS A 45 1.68 -8.82 21.24
N SER A 46 2.35 -9.05 22.36
CA SER A 46 2.73 -8.00 23.31
C SER A 46 3.68 -6.93 22.76
N SER A 47 4.31 -7.17 21.61
CA SER A 47 5.14 -6.21 20.88
C SER A 47 4.37 -5.34 19.88
N ILE A 48 3.04 -5.52 19.77
CA ILE A 48 2.17 -4.68 18.97
C ILE A 48 1.49 -3.65 19.87
N GLN A 49 1.58 -2.39 19.50
CA GLN A 49 0.83 -1.27 20.07
C GLN A 49 -0.16 -0.78 19.03
N SER A 50 -1.42 -0.63 19.40
CA SER A 50 -2.46 -0.06 18.54
C SER A 50 -2.43 1.45 18.56
N LEU A 51 -2.66 2.07 17.39
CA LEU A 51 -2.82 3.51 17.23
C LEU A 51 -4.00 3.77 16.29
N GLN A 52 -5.14 4.20 16.86
CA GLN A 52 -6.35 4.44 16.08
C GLN A 52 -6.35 5.83 15.47
N PHE A 53 -6.53 5.90 14.16
CA PHE A 53 -6.88 7.12 13.44
C PHE A 53 -7.41 6.82 12.04
N ASP A 54 -8.07 7.83 11.44
CA ASP A 54 -8.51 7.82 10.06
C ASP A 54 -7.49 8.55 9.18
N VAL A 55 -6.83 7.83 8.27
CA VAL A 55 -5.87 8.43 7.33
C VAL A 55 -6.50 9.49 6.42
N THR A 56 -7.82 9.51 6.24
CA THR A 56 -8.49 10.51 5.41
C THR A 56 -8.68 11.86 6.11
N ASP A 57 -8.51 11.88 7.43
CA ASP A 57 -8.55 13.08 8.26
C ASP A 57 -7.12 13.49 8.65
N ILE A 58 -6.65 14.62 8.11
CA ILE A 58 -5.30 15.14 8.35
C ILE A 58 -5.06 15.51 9.81
N GLU A 59 -6.05 16.10 10.50
CA GLU A 59 -5.91 16.51 11.89
C GLU A 59 -5.89 15.30 12.83
N SER A 60 -6.74 14.30 12.59
CA SER A 60 -6.71 13.01 13.27
C SER A 60 -5.36 12.32 13.07
N THR A 61 -4.85 12.30 11.83
CA THR A 61 -3.55 11.71 11.49
C THR A 61 -2.40 12.42 12.21
N LYS A 62 -2.34 13.75 12.16
CA LYS A 62 -1.30 14.56 12.83
C LYS A 62 -1.34 14.36 14.36
N THR A 63 -2.53 14.41 14.94
CA THR A 63 -2.71 14.24 16.39
C THR A 63 -2.24 12.86 16.83
N ALA A 64 -2.64 11.80 16.12
CA ALA A 64 -2.23 10.44 16.47
C ALA A 64 -0.71 10.24 16.32
N LEU A 65 -0.13 10.67 15.19
CA LEU A 65 1.30 10.48 14.91
C LEU A 65 2.21 11.40 15.76
N SER A 66 1.70 12.51 16.29
CA SER A 66 2.45 13.34 17.23
C SER A 66 2.70 12.67 18.59
N GLN A 67 1.90 11.65 18.95
CA GLN A 67 2.08 10.89 20.18
C GLN A 67 3.30 9.94 20.14
N LEU A 68 3.88 9.74 18.97
CA LEU A 68 5.08 8.90 18.82
C LEU A 68 6.30 9.62 19.42
N THR A 69 6.84 9.08 20.50
CA THR A 69 8.05 9.62 21.16
C THR A 69 9.27 9.55 20.24
N GLU A 70 9.42 8.44 19.52
CA GLU A 70 10.48 8.21 18.54
C GLU A 70 9.89 7.95 17.16
N LEU A 71 10.62 8.35 16.11
CA LEU A 71 10.22 8.00 14.75
C LEU A 71 10.57 6.53 14.48
N PRO A 72 9.62 5.70 13.99
CA PRO A 72 9.92 4.32 13.63
C PRO A 72 11.00 4.22 12.54
N ASP A 73 11.88 3.20 12.64
CA ASP A 73 12.89 2.91 11.62
C ASP A 73 12.26 2.62 10.24
N LEU A 74 11.07 2.01 10.26
CA LEU A 74 10.34 1.58 9.08
C LEU A 74 8.89 2.07 9.15
N ILE A 75 8.44 2.72 8.08
CA ILE A 75 7.08 3.26 7.95
C ILE A 75 6.43 2.62 6.74
N ILE A 76 5.45 1.73 6.95
CA ILE A 76 4.72 1.04 5.87
C ILE A 76 3.34 1.67 5.70
N LEU A 77 3.18 2.44 4.64
CA LEU A 77 1.95 3.12 4.26
C LEU A 77 1.12 2.18 3.38
N ASN A 78 0.30 1.35 4.04
CA ASN A 78 -0.45 0.26 3.42
C ASN A 78 -1.98 0.51 3.38
N ALA A 79 -2.51 1.45 4.16
CA ALA A 79 -3.94 1.76 4.13
C ALA A 79 -4.43 2.00 2.70
N GLY A 80 -5.55 1.36 2.33
CA GLY A 80 -6.08 1.46 1.00
C GLY A 80 -7.49 0.89 0.88
N THR A 81 -8.23 1.36 -0.12
CA THR A 81 -9.56 0.89 -0.48
C THR A 81 -9.66 0.68 -1.99
N CYS A 82 -10.67 -0.07 -2.42
CA CYS A 82 -10.98 -0.29 -3.83
C CYS A 82 -12.49 -0.24 -4.01
N GLU A 83 -12.92 0.59 -4.94
CA GLU A 83 -14.30 0.64 -5.44
C GLU A 83 -14.23 0.59 -6.97
N TYR A 84 -15.22 -0.06 -7.58
CA TYR A 84 -15.27 -0.28 -9.03
C TYR A 84 -16.36 0.56 -9.68
N ILE A 85 -16.07 1.01 -10.90
CA ILE A 85 -17.05 1.68 -11.77
C ILE A 85 -17.67 0.63 -12.70
N ASN A 86 -18.98 0.71 -12.90
CA ASN A 86 -19.67 -0.14 -13.84
C ASN A 86 -19.98 0.63 -15.12
N GLU A 87 -19.84 -0.04 -16.27
CA GLU A 87 -20.21 0.47 -17.60
C GLU A 87 -19.61 1.85 -17.97
N GLY A 88 -18.51 2.23 -17.32
CA GLY A 88 -17.85 3.52 -17.56
C GLY A 88 -18.60 4.74 -17.05
N VAL A 89 -19.63 4.55 -16.22
CA VAL A 89 -20.40 5.65 -15.62
C VAL A 89 -19.58 6.29 -14.50
N ILE A 90 -19.14 7.53 -14.73
CA ILE A 90 -18.28 8.24 -13.78
C ILE A 90 -19.07 8.70 -12.53
N ASP A 91 -18.62 8.26 -11.37
CA ASP A 91 -19.06 8.73 -10.05
C ASP A 91 -17.93 9.48 -9.36
N THR A 92 -17.96 10.81 -9.38
CA THR A 92 -16.93 11.65 -8.76
C THR A 92 -16.86 11.49 -7.24
N ALA A 93 -17.95 11.11 -6.58
CA ALA A 93 -17.95 10.87 -5.14
C ALA A 93 -17.17 9.59 -4.82
N LEU A 94 -17.32 8.53 -5.63
CA LEU A 94 -16.51 7.31 -5.55
C LEU A 94 -15.01 7.63 -5.76
N PHE A 95 -14.68 8.43 -6.78
CA PHE A 95 -13.29 8.86 -7.00
C PHE A 95 -12.72 9.56 -5.77
N LYS A 96 -13.46 10.51 -5.19
CA LYS A 96 -13.04 11.23 -3.98
C LYS A 96 -12.77 10.26 -2.82
N ARG A 97 -13.66 9.31 -2.55
CA ARG A 97 -13.46 8.31 -1.48
C ARG A 97 -12.20 7.50 -1.70
N VAL A 98 -11.99 6.98 -2.91
CA VAL A 98 -10.81 6.15 -3.25
C VAL A 98 -9.52 6.97 -3.15
N PHE A 99 -9.49 8.19 -3.71
CA PHE A 99 -8.31 9.04 -3.67
C PHE A 99 -8.01 9.54 -2.25
N ASN A 100 -9.03 9.86 -1.45
CA ASN A 100 -8.82 10.27 -0.07
C ASN A 100 -8.09 9.21 0.75
N VAL A 101 -8.42 7.93 0.57
CA VAL A 101 -7.70 6.85 1.28
C VAL A 101 -6.35 6.56 0.61
N ASN A 102 -6.34 6.27 -0.70
CA ASN A 102 -5.19 5.69 -1.39
C ASN A 102 -4.08 6.70 -1.71
N VAL A 103 -4.41 7.98 -1.81
CA VAL A 103 -3.46 9.05 -2.15
C VAL A 103 -3.32 10.00 -0.97
N PHE A 104 -4.37 10.74 -0.62
CA PHE A 104 -4.28 11.73 0.44
C PHE A 104 -3.97 11.11 1.81
N GLY A 105 -4.53 9.94 2.14
CA GLY A 105 -4.23 9.26 3.39
C GLY A 105 -2.74 8.89 3.54
N ILE A 106 -2.07 8.52 2.44
CA ILE A 106 -0.62 8.30 2.43
C ILE A 106 0.12 9.63 2.60
N LEU A 107 -0.29 10.68 1.88
CA LEU A 107 0.32 12.01 1.97
C LEU A 107 0.15 12.63 3.36
N HIS A 108 -1.00 12.48 4.01
CA HIS A 108 -1.24 12.93 5.38
C HIS A 108 -0.25 12.29 6.37
N CYS A 109 0.00 10.97 6.23
CA CYS A 109 0.99 10.30 7.07
C CYS A 109 2.41 10.81 6.81
N ILE A 110 2.78 11.03 5.54
CA ILE A 110 4.10 11.59 5.19
C ILE A 110 4.23 13.01 5.73
N GLU A 111 3.23 13.88 5.51
CA GLU A 111 3.22 15.26 5.98
C GLU A 111 3.38 15.34 7.52
N ALA A 112 2.69 14.45 8.25
CA ALA A 112 2.75 14.42 9.70
C ALA A 112 4.12 13.96 10.27
N LEU A 113 4.92 13.23 9.46
CA LEU A 113 6.17 12.63 9.93
C LEU A 113 7.44 13.18 9.28
N GLN A 114 7.35 13.84 8.12
CA GLN A 114 8.50 14.20 7.28
C GLN A 114 9.54 15.11 7.96
N ASP A 115 9.12 15.99 8.86
CA ASP A 115 10.03 16.88 9.58
C ASP A 115 10.93 16.13 10.59
N ARG A 116 10.56 14.88 10.89
CA ARG A 116 11.30 13.97 11.77
C ARG A 116 12.14 12.94 11.02
N PHE A 117 12.08 12.93 9.69
CA PHE A 117 12.83 11.97 8.88
C PHE A 117 14.34 12.15 9.04
N THR A 118 15.05 11.03 9.18
CA THR A 118 16.51 10.96 9.28
C THR A 118 17.05 9.98 8.23
N GLU A 119 18.36 9.90 8.08
CA GLU A 119 19.03 8.92 7.22
C GLU A 119 18.71 7.45 7.55
N ARG A 120 18.14 7.18 8.74
CA ARG A 120 17.67 5.84 9.14
C ARG A 120 16.26 5.56 8.66
N THR A 121 15.50 6.57 8.28
CA THR A 121 14.09 6.41 7.90
C THR A 121 13.95 5.63 6.61
N HIS A 122 13.07 4.63 6.63
CA HIS A 122 12.68 3.89 5.45
C HIS A 122 11.15 3.95 5.28
N VAL A 123 10.70 4.64 4.25
CA VAL A 123 9.28 4.75 3.89
C VAL A 123 8.95 3.69 2.84
N VAL A 124 7.94 2.88 3.08
CA VAL A 124 7.44 1.86 2.15
C VAL A 124 6.01 2.19 1.77
N ILE A 125 5.74 2.36 0.50
CA ILE A 125 4.42 2.74 -0.02
C ILE A 125 3.81 1.57 -0.78
N ILE A 126 2.62 1.13 -0.33
CA ILE A 126 1.90 0.02 -0.95
C ILE A 126 0.97 0.56 -2.04
N SER A 127 1.38 0.35 -3.28
CA SER A 127 0.58 0.62 -4.47
C SER A 127 -0.14 -0.66 -4.95
N SER A 128 -0.13 -0.96 -6.23
CA SER A 128 -0.70 -2.15 -6.86
C SER A 128 -0.17 -2.33 -8.27
N SER A 129 -0.14 -3.56 -8.77
CA SER A 129 0.08 -3.86 -10.19
C SER A 129 -1.01 -3.26 -11.11
N ALA A 130 -2.16 -2.86 -10.57
CA ALA A 130 -3.18 -2.09 -11.29
C ALA A 130 -2.70 -0.69 -11.74
N SER A 131 -1.56 -0.22 -11.23
CA SER A 131 -0.91 1.02 -11.69
C SER A 131 -0.17 0.86 -13.03
N PHE A 132 0.13 -0.36 -13.48
CA PHE A 132 0.97 -0.59 -14.66
C PHE A 132 0.22 -0.41 -15.97
N ILE A 133 -1.05 -0.86 -16.03
CA ILE A 133 -1.89 -0.79 -17.22
C ILE A 133 -3.32 -0.40 -16.84
N PRO A 134 -4.07 0.26 -17.73
CA PRO A 134 -5.49 0.53 -17.50
C PRO A 134 -6.30 -0.77 -17.50
N LEU A 135 -7.02 -1.02 -16.41
CA LEU A 135 -7.90 -2.17 -16.27
C LEU A 135 -9.36 -1.71 -16.26
N PRO A 136 -10.27 -2.41 -16.94
CA PRO A 136 -11.69 -2.09 -16.91
C PRO A 136 -12.24 -2.05 -15.48
N ARG A 137 -13.17 -1.13 -15.21
CA ARG A 137 -13.82 -0.89 -13.91
C ARG A 137 -12.91 -0.32 -12.82
N ALA A 138 -11.59 -0.26 -13.04
CA ALA A 138 -10.61 0.21 -12.06
C ALA A 138 -10.21 1.68 -12.26
N GLU A 139 -11.07 2.51 -12.85
CA GLU A 139 -10.75 3.90 -13.21
C GLU A 139 -10.28 4.68 -11.97
N ALA A 140 -11.03 4.65 -10.88
CA ALA A 140 -10.64 5.34 -9.64
C ALA A 140 -9.49 4.65 -8.92
N TYR A 141 -9.59 3.32 -8.76
CA TYR A 141 -8.56 2.54 -8.07
C TYR A 141 -7.22 2.56 -8.80
N GLY A 142 -7.22 2.19 -10.09
CA GLY A 142 -6.02 2.16 -10.92
C GLY A 142 -5.37 3.54 -11.02
N ALA A 143 -6.16 4.60 -11.23
CA ALA A 143 -5.66 5.97 -11.26
C ALA A 143 -5.05 6.39 -9.91
N SER A 144 -5.67 6.05 -8.78
CA SER A 144 -5.12 6.35 -7.45
C SER A 144 -3.79 5.62 -7.20
N LYS A 145 -3.68 4.35 -7.64
CA LYS A 145 -2.46 3.56 -7.51
C LYS A 145 -1.36 4.02 -8.48
N ALA A 146 -1.72 4.49 -9.67
CA ALA A 146 -0.78 5.15 -10.58
C ALA A 146 -0.26 6.47 -10.01
N ALA A 147 -1.15 7.31 -9.45
CA ALA A 147 -0.76 8.56 -8.80
C ALA A 147 0.23 8.33 -7.66
N ILE A 148 -0.08 7.41 -6.73
CA ILE A 148 0.82 7.17 -5.59
C ILE A 148 2.12 6.46 -6.01
N SER A 149 2.12 5.67 -7.09
CA SER A 149 3.34 5.11 -7.66
C SER A 149 4.25 6.19 -8.23
N TYR A 150 3.69 7.18 -8.93
CA TYR A 150 4.43 8.32 -9.44
C TYR A 150 5.01 9.16 -8.29
N ILE A 151 4.18 9.51 -7.30
CA ILE A 151 4.60 10.27 -6.12
C ILE A 151 5.71 9.53 -5.35
N SER A 152 5.58 8.22 -5.17
CA SER A 152 6.61 7.40 -4.50
C SER A 152 7.96 7.45 -5.20
N GLN A 153 7.96 7.41 -6.55
CA GLN A 153 9.19 7.45 -7.34
C GLN A 153 9.85 8.84 -7.30
N THR A 154 9.08 9.92 -7.44
CA THR A 154 9.60 11.28 -7.32
C THR A 154 10.12 11.56 -5.92
N LEU A 155 9.38 11.15 -4.88
CA LEU A 155 9.82 11.28 -3.48
C LEU A 155 11.13 10.53 -3.22
N ALA A 156 11.32 9.35 -3.81
CA ALA A 156 12.56 8.59 -3.72
C ALA A 156 13.75 9.33 -4.32
N LEU A 157 13.56 10.08 -5.41
CA LEU A 157 14.59 10.91 -6.03
C LEU A 157 14.91 12.14 -5.16
N ASP A 158 13.87 12.82 -4.69
CA ASP A 158 14.02 14.06 -3.90
C ASP A 158 14.66 13.80 -2.53
N LEU A 159 14.38 12.66 -1.90
CA LEU A 159 14.92 12.31 -0.59
C LEU A 159 16.28 11.59 -0.63
N GLN A 160 16.77 11.24 -1.83
CA GLN A 160 18.02 10.53 -1.98
C GLN A 160 19.22 11.27 -1.37
N HIS A 161 19.27 12.60 -1.51
CA HIS A 161 20.35 13.43 -0.97
C HIS A 161 20.38 13.45 0.57
N LYS A 162 19.27 13.09 1.23
CA LYS A 162 19.16 12.94 2.70
C LYS A 162 19.38 11.49 3.16
N ASN A 163 19.72 10.58 2.25
CA ASN A 163 19.84 9.14 2.50
C ASN A 163 18.55 8.47 3.03
N ILE A 164 17.39 9.12 2.89
CA ILE A 164 16.09 8.56 3.27
C ILE A 164 15.68 7.54 2.20
N LYS A 165 15.34 6.33 2.64
CA LYS A 165 14.95 5.25 1.73
C LYS A 165 13.45 5.30 1.45
N VAL A 166 13.07 5.18 0.19
CA VAL A 166 11.69 5.01 -0.24
C VAL A 166 11.59 3.76 -1.10
N THR A 167 10.67 2.85 -0.73
CA THR A 167 10.41 1.62 -1.48
C THR A 167 8.96 1.60 -1.94
N LEU A 168 8.75 1.41 -3.24
CA LEU A 168 7.44 1.20 -3.85
C LEU A 168 7.11 -0.29 -3.89
N VAL A 169 5.92 -0.67 -3.43
CA VAL A 169 5.45 -2.06 -3.49
C VAL A 169 4.23 -2.15 -4.40
N ASN A 170 4.27 -3.03 -5.40
CA ASN A 170 3.21 -3.26 -6.36
C ASN A 170 2.73 -4.72 -6.28
N PRO A 171 1.84 -5.08 -5.34
CA PRO A 171 1.23 -6.40 -5.28
C PRO A 171 0.32 -6.65 -6.49
N GLY A 172 0.26 -7.90 -6.94
CA GLY A 172 -0.85 -8.40 -7.74
C GLY A 172 -2.08 -8.69 -6.86
N PHE A 173 -2.85 -9.71 -7.23
CA PHE A 173 -3.99 -10.12 -6.41
C PHE A 173 -3.55 -10.85 -5.14
N VAL A 174 -4.00 -10.35 -4.00
CA VAL A 174 -3.75 -10.95 -2.67
C VAL A 174 -5.09 -11.21 -2.01
N LYS A 175 -5.30 -12.44 -1.50
CA LYS A 175 -6.55 -12.84 -0.82
C LYS A 175 -6.74 -12.03 0.47
N THR A 176 -7.64 -11.06 0.42
CA THR A 176 -7.91 -10.12 1.52
C THR A 176 -9.39 -9.71 1.49
N PRO A 177 -9.94 -9.15 2.58
CA PRO A 177 -11.31 -8.61 2.55
C PRO A 177 -11.56 -7.58 1.44
N LEU A 178 -10.50 -6.95 0.92
CA LEU A 178 -10.61 -6.03 -0.21
C LEU A 178 -10.89 -6.77 -1.52
N THR A 179 -10.21 -7.89 -1.76
CA THR A 179 -10.35 -8.71 -2.98
C THR A 179 -11.50 -9.70 -2.91
N ASP A 180 -12.03 -10.02 -1.72
CA ASP A 180 -13.20 -10.89 -1.57
C ASP A 180 -14.48 -10.30 -2.19
N LYS A 181 -14.48 -8.98 -2.46
CA LYS A 181 -15.56 -8.27 -3.15
C LYS A 181 -15.47 -8.34 -4.68
N ASN A 182 -14.42 -8.94 -5.22
CA ASN A 182 -14.20 -9.00 -6.66
C ASN A 182 -15.09 -10.10 -7.29
N ASP A 183 -15.76 -9.74 -8.36
CA ASP A 183 -16.65 -10.58 -9.16
C ASP A 183 -16.01 -11.04 -10.50
N PHE A 184 -14.69 -10.93 -10.59
CA PHE A 184 -13.91 -11.29 -11.77
C PHE A 184 -12.71 -12.20 -11.43
N ALA A 185 -12.16 -12.83 -12.46
CA ALA A 185 -11.01 -13.71 -12.29
C ALA A 185 -9.78 -12.96 -11.77
N MET A 186 -9.14 -13.52 -10.76
CA MET A 186 -7.92 -12.99 -10.15
C MET A 186 -6.74 -13.93 -10.44
N PRO A 187 -6.10 -13.77 -11.62
CA PRO A 187 -5.00 -14.66 -11.98
C PRO A 187 -3.84 -14.57 -11.01
N MET A 188 -3.27 -15.73 -10.68
CA MET A 188 -2.14 -15.86 -9.76
C MET A 188 -2.39 -15.22 -8.37
N LEU A 189 -3.63 -15.35 -7.85
CA LEU A 189 -3.99 -14.93 -6.50
C LEU A 189 -3.04 -15.57 -5.48
N VAL A 190 -2.46 -14.74 -4.61
CA VAL A 190 -1.54 -15.18 -3.54
C VAL A 190 -2.14 -14.92 -2.15
N THR A 191 -1.56 -15.54 -1.12
CA THR A 191 -2.00 -15.35 0.27
C THR A 191 -1.36 -14.09 0.89
N PRO A 192 -1.92 -13.56 1.99
CA PRO A 192 -1.31 -12.47 2.75
C PRO A 192 0.08 -12.82 3.29
N GLU A 193 0.30 -14.08 3.69
CA GLU A 193 1.58 -14.59 4.19
C GLU A 193 2.65 -14.51 3.11
N PHE A 194 2.33 -14.97 1.89
CA PHE A 194 3.23 -14.84 0.75
C PHE A 194 3.53 -13.37 0.45
N ALA A 195 2.52 -12.50 0.47
CA ALA A 195 2.70 -11.07 0.25
C ALA A 195 3.62 -10.45 1.29
N SER A 196 3.37 -10.72 2.58
CA SER A 196 4.20 -10.25 3.68
C SER A 196 5.65 -10.74 3.57
N GLN A 197 5.85 -12.02 3.26
CA GLN A 197 7.20 -12.58 3.05
C GLN A 197 7.95 -11.83 1.94
N LYS A 198 7.30 -11.58 0.78
CA LYS A 198 7.92 -10.88 -0.35
C LYS A 198 8.24 -9.42 -0.03
N ILE A 199 7.34 -8.74 0.68
CA ILE A 199 7.54 -7.35 1.11
C ILE A 199 8.70 -7.26 2.10
N ARG A 200 8.69 -8.04 3.17
CA ARG A 200 9.74 -8.02 4.19
C ARG A 200 11.11 -8.37 3.61
N HIS A 201 11.19 -9.43 2.81
CA HIS A 201 12.44 -9.80 2.14
C HIS A 201 12.93 -8.69 1.21
N GLY A 202 12.05 -8.08 0.41
CA GLY A 202 12.44 -6.99 -0.49
C GLY A 202 12.94 -5.74 0.26
N ILE A 203 12.34 -5.41 1.41
CA ILE A 203 12.79 -4.34 2.31
C ILE A 203 14.17 -4.67 2.88
N GLU A 204 14.36 -5.89 3.38
CA GLU A 204 15.61 -6.36 3.97
C GLU A 204 16.80 -6.27 3.01
N VAL A 205 16.60 -6.67 1.74
CA VAL A 205 17.65 -6.60 0.71
C VAL A 205 17.72 -5.23 0.01
N GLY A 206 16.99 -4.23 0.49
CA GLY A 206 17.08 -2.84 0.04
C GLY A 206 16.52 -2.58 -1.37
N LYS A 207 15.51 -3.33 -1.81
CA LYS A 207 14.87 -3.10 -3.12
C LYS A 207 14.15 -1.75 -3.16
N LYS A 208 14.35 -0.99 -4.23
CA LYS A 208 13.62 0.26 -4.50
C LYS A 208 12.18 0.00 -4.97
N GLU A 209 11.97 -1.12 -5.68
CA GLU A 209 10.67 -1.60 -6.11
C GLU A 209 10.51 -3.08 -5.78
N ILE A 210 9.35 -3.44 -5.19
CA ILE A 210 8.95 -4.80 -4.88
C ILE A 210 7.65 -5.08 -5.63
N HIS A 211 7.61 -6.12 -6.45
CA HIS A 211 6.39 -6.54 -7.14
C HIS A 211 6.26 -8.05 -7.16
N PHE A 212 5.05 -8.54 -7.06
CA PHE A 212 4.76 -9.98 -7.02
C PHE A 212 3.28 -10.26 -7.37
N PRO A 213 2.95 -11.48 -7.86
CA PRO A 213 3.86 -12.54 -8.31
C PRO A 213 4.68 -12.08 -9.53
N ILE A 214 5.95 -12.46 -9.60
CA ILE A 214 6.90 -11.91 -10.61
C ILE A 214 6.41 -12.14 -12.04
N VAL A 215 5.93 -13.35 -12.36
CA VAL A 215 5.46 -13.68 -13.72
C VAL A 215 4.30 -12.76 -14.13
N PHE A 216 3.31 -12.60 -13.25
CA PHE A 216 2.14 -11.76 -13.52
C PHE A 216 2.52 -10.29 -13.70
N THR A 217 3.32 -9.77 -12.77
CA THR A 217 3.69 -8.35 -12.77
C THR A 217 4.65 -8.01 -13.91
N LEU A 218 5.57 -8.90 -14.30
CA LEU A 218 6.40 -8.71 -15.48
C LEU A 218 5.56 -8.74 -16.77
N PHE A 219 4.58 -9.62 -16.86
CA PHE A 219 3.64 -9.65 -17.99
C PHE A 219 2.91 -8.31 -18.13
N LEU A 220 2.37 -7.73 -17.02
CA LEU A 220 1.74 -6.42 -17.08
C LEU A 220 2.73 -5.30 -17.45
N LYS A 221 3.94 -5.32 -16.92
CA LYS A 221 4.99 -4.36 -17.29
C LYS A 221 5.37 -4.45 -18.75
N THR A 222 5.42 -5.67 -19.32
CA THR A 222 5.68 -5.85 -20.75
C THR A 222 4.57 -5.24 -21.61
N ILE A 223 3.30 -5.43 -21.21
CA ILE A 223 2.16 -4.79 -21.89
C ILE A 223 2.27 -3.26 -21.81
N ALA A 224 2.68 -2.72 -20.66
CA ALA A 224 2.83 -1.28 -20.48
C ALA A 224 3.85 -0.63 -21.43
N LEU A 225 4.85 -1.38 -21.89
CA LEU A 225 5.87 -0.91 -22.86
C LEU A 225 5.38 -0.86 -24.31
N LEU A 226 4.24 -1.50 -24.62
CA LEU A 226 3.71 -1.51 -25.98
C LEU A 226 3.22 -0.12 -26.41
N PRO A 227 3.33 0.22 -27.70
CA PRO A 227 2.68 1.41 -28.28
C PRO A 227 1.20 1.43 -27.95
N PHE A 228 0.63 2.62 -27.79
CA PHE A 228 -0.74 2.82 -27.26
C PHE A 228 -1.78 1.91 -27.92
N THR A 229 -1.87 1.90 -29.24
CA THR A 229 -2.88 1.13 -29.98
C THR A 229 -2.75 -0.38 -29.72
N LEU A 230 -1.52 -0.91 -29.78
CA LEU A 230 -1.25 -2.33 -29.53
C LEU A 230 -1.54 -2.70 -28.07
N ARG A 231 -1.11 -1.85 -27.14
CA ARG A 231 -1.40 -2.01 -25.73
C ARG A 231 -2.90 -2.12 -25.45
N MET A 232 -3.70 -1.20 -26.00
CA MET A 232 -5.16 -1.23 -25.82
C MET A 232 -5.81 -2.45 -26.46
N ALA A 233 -5.34 -2.91 -27.62
CA ALA A 233 -5.84 -4.14 -28.26
C ALA A 233 -5.53 -5.37 -27.41
N VAL A 234 -4.32 -5.47 -26.84
CA VAL A 234 -3.96 -6.58 -25.94
C VAL A 234 -4.80 -6.55 -24.67
N ILE A 235 -4.95 -5.37 -24.04
CA ILE A 235 -5.76 -5.24 -22.82
C ILE A 235 -7.22 -5.64 -23.08
N LYS A 236 -7.82 -5.14 -24.15
CA LYS A 236 -9.18 -5.53 -24.57
C LYS A 236 -9.32 -7.06 -24.69
N ARG A 237 -8.37 -7.71 -25.35
CA ARG A 237 -8.39 -9.18 -25.56
C ARG A 237 -8.28 -9.96 -24.25
N ILE A 238 -7.38 -9.57 -23.34
CA ILE A 238 -7.16 -10.31 -22.08
C ILE A 238 -8.24 -10.04 -21.02
N THR A 239 -8.99 -8.95 -21.15
CA THR A 239 -10.08 -8.57 -20.23
C THR A 239 -11.46 -8.93 -20.76
N GLY A 240 -11.56 -9.47 -21.98
CA GLY A 240 -12.85 -9.87 -22.59
C GLY A 240 -13.77 -8.70 -22.95
N LYS A 241 -13.21 -7.51 -23.23
CA LYS A 241 -13.95 -6.28 -23.60
C LYS A 241 -13.85 -6.01 -25.11
#